data_d5d4af90ba3507ea82117556a08fc010
#
_entry.id   d5d4af90ba3507ea82117556a08fc010
#
_cell.length_a   1.000
_cell.length_b   1.000
_cell.length_c   1.000
_cell.angle_alpha   90.00
_cell.angle_beta   90.00
_cell.angle_gamma   90.00
#
_symmetry.space_group_name_H-M   'P 1'
#
loop_
_entity.id
_entity.type
_entity.pdbx_description
1 polymer ?
#
loop_
_entity_poly.entity_id
_entity_poly.type
_entity_poly.pdbx_seq_one_letter_code
_entity_poly.pdbx_strand_id
1 'polypeptide(L)'
;MTRFVKAMLVLFVVSIPAAAQTQPTLDDQVKPIVASFKGKVSLFAKNLDTGETYALNADERVRTASTIKIAVMIEAFARVTEGKAKWTDEVVLTKDKKVSGSGILAELSDGLHLTLRDAVNLMMILSDNTATNLVLDVLTTDSVNARMESLGFKQIKIMRKVGSGGESAAGKDPENKKYGLGMATPREMVLVMEKLERGEIISPAVSKEMIDLMKREQGRNAIGRSLSDVPMASKYGALDRLRSAVGILYTKKGKIAMAISCDEMPETMWSVDNPAYLLMSRLSAVLAEGLAKK
;
A
#
# COMPACT_ATOMS: atom_id res chain seq x y z
N MET A 1 60.32 -21.64 -67.47
CA MET A 1 60.39 -20.67 -66.34
C MET A 1 59.00 -20.07 -66.20
N THR A 2 58.19 -20.63 -65.28
CA THR A 2 56.81 -20.23 -65.08
C THR A 2 56.73 -19.37 -63.82
N ARG A 3 56.38 -18.08 -63.97
CA ARG A 3 56.23 -17.14 -62.83
C ARG A 3 54.84 -17.30 -62.20
N PHE A 4 54.75 -17.73 -60.95
CA PHE A 4 53.51 -17.69 -60.14
C PHE A 4 53.36 -16.29 -59.57
N VAL A 5 52.24 -15.61 -59.94
CA VAL A 5 51.79 -14.36 -59.32
C VAL A 5 50.92 -14.74 -58.13
N LYS A 6 51.39 -14.42 -56.92
CA LYS A 6 50.57 -14.54 -55.70
C LYS A 6 49.65 -13.32 -55.56
N ALA A 7 48.34 -13.50 -55.75
CA ALA A 7 47.35 -12.49 -55.45
C ALA A 7 47.13 -12.46 -53.92
N MET A 8 47.37 -11.30 -53.30
CA MET A 8 47.13 -11.04 -51.87
C MET A 8 45.72 -10.46 -51.70
N LEU A 9 44.81 -11.26 -51.15
CA LEU A 9 43.42 -10.85 -50.83
C LEU A 9 43.43 -10.03 -49.54
N VAL A 10 43.20 -8.72 -49.65
CA VAL A 10 43.05 -7.83 -48.48
C VAL A 10 41.59 -7.87 -48.05
N LEU A 11 41.29 -8.53 -46.90
CA LEU A 11 39.95 -8.52 -46.30
C LEU A 11 39.78 -7.18 -45.56
N PHE A 12 38.92 -6.31 -46.08
CA PHE A 12 38.45 -5.14 -45.32
C PHE A 12 37.41 -5.59 -44.29
N VAL A 13 37.74 -5.60 -43.01
CA VAL A 13 36.78 -5.77 -41.91
C VAL A 13 36.11 -4.42 -41.67
N VAL A 14 34.88 -4.28 -42.14
CA VAL A 14 34.04 -3.13 -41.84
C VAL A 14 33.46 -3.36 -40.44
N SER A 15 34.02 -2.73 -39.41
CA SER A 15 33.45 -2.68 -38.08
C SER A 15 32.20 -1.76 -38.08
N ILE A 16 31.03 -2.37 -38.06
CA ILE A 16 29.76 -1.66 -37.83
C ILE A 16 29.74 -1.29 -36.34
N PRO A 17 29.65 -0.01 -35.96
CA PRO A 17 29.50 0.37 -34.57
C PRO A 17 28.18 -0.23 -34.02
N ALA A 18 28.26 -1.07 -33.02
CA ALA A 18 27.09 -1.53 -32.29
C ALA A 18 26.43 -0.29 -31.66
N ALA A 19 25.27 0.11 -32.16
CA ALA A 19 24.46 1.14 -31.49
C ALA A 19 24.19 0.66 -30.06
N ALA A 20 24.68 1.39 -29.08
CA ALA A 20 24.37 1.15 -27.69
C ALA A 20 22.84 1.28 -27.52
N GLN A 21 22.16 0.14 -27.34
CA GLN A 21 20.73 0.15 -27.01
C GLN A 21 20.61 0.80 -25.62
N THR A 22 20.07 2.02 -25.60
CA THR A 22 19.71 2.68 -24.36
C THR A 22 18.66 1.82 -23.66
N GLN A 23 18.94 1.41 -22.44
CA GLN A 23 17.97 0.69 -21.60
C GLN A 23 16.71 1.54 -21.47
N PRO A 24 15.50 0.96 -21.63
CA PRO A 24 14.26 1.71 -21.53
C PRO A 24 14.15 2.36 -20.16
N THR A 25 13.72 3.60 -20.11
CA THR A 25 13.48 4.32 -18.86
C THR A 25 12.34 3.66 -18.08
N LEU A 26 12.22 3.97 -16.79
CA LEU A 26 11.11 3.47 -16.00
C LEU A 26 9.76 3.99 -16.53
N ASP A 27 9.73 5.19 -17.07
CA ASP A 27 8.58 5.77 -17.77
C ASP A 27 8.16 4.95 -19.01
N ASP A 28 9.12 4.52 -19.82
CA ASP A 28 8.86 3.70 -21.00
C ASP A 28 8.26 2.33 -20.66
N GLN A 29 8.52 1.84 -19.45
CA GLN A 29 7.99 0.58 -18.95
C GLN A 29 6.62 0.74 -18.26
N VAL A 30 6.44 1.79 -17.46
CA VAL A 30 5.23 2.00 -16.64
C VAL A 30 4.08 2.57 -17.46
N LYS A 31 4.32 3.57 -18.32
CA LYS A 31 3.26 4.25 -19.08
C LYS A 31 2.41 3.32 -19.96
N PRO A 32 2.98 2.37 -20.72
CA PRO A 32 2.17 1.42 -21.50
C PRO A 32 1.32 0.50 -20.63
N ILE A 33 1.83 0.10 -19.46
CA ILE A 33 1.08 -0.73 -18.52
C ILE A 33 -0.14 0.03 -18.01
N VAL A 34 0.06 1.30 -17.60
CA VAL A 34 -1.01 2.16 -17.10
C VAL A 34 -2.02 2.50 -18.20
N ALA A 35 -1.57 2.79 -19.41
CA ALA A 35 -2.43 3.12 -20.54
C ALA A 35 -3.40 1.99 -20.93
N SER A 36 -3.07 0.73 -20.61
CA SER A 36 -3.95 -0.41 -20.84
C SER A 36 -5.09 -0.54 -19.84
N PHE A 37 -5.08 0.22 -18.74
CA PHE A 37 -6.07 0.16 -17.68
C PHE A 37 -7.25 1.09 -17.95
N LYS A 38 -8.48 0.54 -17.82
CA LYS A 38 -9.71 1.32 -17.93
C LYS A 38 -10.10 1.85 -16.53
N GLY A 39 -9.60 3.03 -16.19
CA GLY A 39 -9.81 3.68 -14.90
C GLY A 39 -8.70 4.68 -14.61
N LYS A 40 -8.62 5.12 -13.37
CA LYS A 40 -7.62 6.09 -12.91
C LYS A 40 -6.54 5.39 -12.09
N VAL A 41 -5.27 5.64 -12.42
CA VAL A 41 -4.12 5.12 -11.69
C VAL A 41 -3.36 6.27 -11.04
N SER A 42 -3.10 6.15 -9.76
CA SER A 42 -2.23 7.04 -8.99
C SER A 42 -1.24 6.19 -8.22
N LEU A 43 0.05 6.51 -8.31
CA LEU A 43 1.09 5.75 -7.62
C LEU A 43 2.28 6.61 -7.23
N PHE A 44 2.93 6.20 -6.16
CA PHE A 44 4.25 6.65 -5.76
C PHE A 44 5.06 5.45 -5.30
N ALA A 45 6.32 5.39 -5.71
CA ALA A 45 7.26 4.36 -5.26
C ALA A 45 8.60 5.01 -4.91
N LYS A 46 9.29 4.44 -3.92
CA LYS A 46 10.59 4.92 -3.43
C LYS A 46 11.47 3.76 -3.01
N ASN A 47 12.69 3.75 -3.47
CA ASN A 47 13.74 2.94 -2.88
C ASN A 47 14.20 3.62 -1.58
N LEU A 48 13.98 2.99 -0.44
CA LEU A 48 14.26 3.56 0.89
C LEU A 48 15.76 3.63 1.21
N ASP A 49 16.57 2.86 0.49
CA ASP A 49 18.02 2.83 0.69
C ASP A 49 18.75 3.87 -0.18
N THR A 50 18.29 4.12 -1.42
CA THR A 50 18.91 5.06 -2.36
C THR A 50 18.22 6.41 -2.42
N GLY A 51 16.93 6.47 -2.08
CA GLY A 51 16.08 7.65 -2.22
C GLY A 51 15.49 7.83 -3.62
N GLU A 52 15.84 6.98 -4.61
CA GLU A 52 15.25 7.04 -5.96
C GLU A 52 13.74 6.85 -5.92
N THR A 53 13.01 7.60 -6.75
CA THR A 53 11.54 7.60 -6.74
C THR A 53 10.95 7.48 -8.13
N TYR A 54 9.72 6.96 -8.18
CA TYR A 54 8.83 7.06 -9.33
C TYR A 54 7.46 7.60 -8.91
N ALA A 55 6.91 8.53 -9.67
CA ALA A 55 5.66 9.22 -9.34
C ALA A 55 4.75 9.32 -10.57
N LEU A 56 3.48 8.92 -10.39
CA LEU A 56 2.40 9.15 -11.35
C LEU A 56 1.16 9.58 -10.56
N ASN A 57 0.68 10.80 -10.75
CA ASN A 57 -0.43 11.37 -9.99
C ASN A 57 -0.24 11.22 -8.46
N ALA A 58 1.01 11.28 -7.98
CA ALA A 58 1.41 10.89 -6.63
C ALA A 58 0.83 11.77 -5.52
N ASP A 59 0.49 13.02 -5.86
CA ASP A 59 -0.04 14.02 -4.93
C ASP A 59 -1.57 14.22 -5.06
N GLU A 60 -2.21 13.46 -5.93
CA GLU A 60 -3.66 13.45 -6.02
C GLU A 60 -4.28 12.74 -4.81
N ARG A 61 -5.37 13.32 -4.30
CA ARG A 61 -6.17 12.70 -3.25
C ARG A 61 -6.95 11.51 -3.81
N VAL A 62 -6.73 10.35 -3.23
CA VAL A 62 -7.38 9.09 -3.62
C VAL A 62 -8.20 8.52 -2.48
N ARG A 63 -9.20 7.71 -2.81
CA ARG A 63 -9.91 6.88 -1.85
C ARG A 63 -8.98 5.78 -1.33
N THR A 64 -8.92 5.60 -0.02
CA THR A 64 -8.00 4.63 0.58
C THR A 64 -8.56 3.21 0.68
N ALA A 65 -9.89 3.08 0.78
CA ALA A 65 -10.47 1.84 1.30
C ALA A 65 -9.74 1.41 2.60
N SER A 66 -9.42 0.12 2.74
CA SER A 66 -8.78 -0.41 3.96
C SER A 66 -7.31 -0.05 4.15
N THR A 67 -6.65 0.63 3.20
CA THR A 67 -5.26 1.09 3.46
C THR A 67 -5.21 2.17 4.56
N ILE A 68 -6.33 2.86 4.84
CA ILE A 68 -6.44 3.81 5.97
C ILE A 68 -6.22 3.14 7.33
N LYS A 69 -6.38 1.82 7.44
CA LYS A 69 -6.16 1.05 8.68
C LYS A 69 -4.72 1.14 9.18
N ILE A 70 -3.76 1.53 8.32
CA ILE A 70 -2.40 1.87 8.75
C ILE A 70 -2.42 3.05 9.73
N ALA A 71 -3.19 4.10 9.43
CA ALA A 71 -3.33 5.25 10.34
C ALA A 71 -4.01 4.87 11.66
N VAL A 72 -5.05 4.00 11.60
CA VAL A 72 -5.73 3.48 12.79
C VAL A 72 -4.77 2.66 13.65
N MET A 73 -3.95 1.80 13.04
CA MET A 73 -2.92 1.02 13.73
C MET A 73 -1.92 1.95 14.44
N ILE A 74 -1.42 2.97 13.76
CA ILE A 74 -0.45 3.93 14.34
C ILE A 74 -1.04 4.61 15.57
N GLU A 75 -2.29 5.08 15.52
CA GLU A 75 -2.93 5.71 16.68
C GLU A 75 -3.15 4.70 17.83
N ALA A 76 -3.51 3.44 17.55
CA ALA A 76 -3.66 2.41 18.57
C ALA A 76 -2.33 2.18 19.32
N PHE A 77 -1.23 2.01 18.59
CA PHE A 77 0.09 1.84 19.17
C PHE A 77 0.55 3.08 19.93
N ALA A 78 0.27 4.28 19.43
CA ALA A 78 0.59 5.53 20.10
C ALA A 78 -0.14 5.64 21.45
N ARG A 79 -1.46 5.41 21.48
CA ARG A 79 -2.24 5.47 22.73
C ARG A 79 -1.76 4.50 23.78
N VAL A 80 -1.41 3.28 23.38
CA VAL A 80 -0.88 2.29 24.32
C VAL A 80 0.48 2.73 24.85
N THR A 81 1.36 3.23 24.00
CA THR A 81 2.67 3.74 24.42
C THR A 81 2.56 4.96 25.35
N GLU A 82 1.56 5.81 25.11
CA GLU A 82 1.26 6.99 25.94
C GLU A 82 0.47 6.65 27.22
N GLY A 83 0.17 5.38 27.49
CA GLY A 83 -0.63 4.95 28.64
C GLY A 83 -2.11 5.35 28.61
N LYS A 84 -2.62 5.80 27.45
CA LYS A 84 -4.02 6.20 27.24
C LYS A 84 -4.95 5.03 26.91
N ALA A 85 -4.38 3.86 26.64
CA ALA A 85 -5.05 2.59 26.43
C ALA A 85 -4.09 1.45 26.83
N LYS A 86 -4.60 0.24 26.98
CA LYS A 86 -3.80 -0.97 27.23
C LYS A 86 -4.11 -2.00 26.15
N TRP A 87 -3.13 -2.78 25.78
CA TRP A 87 -3.36 -3.91 24.87
C TRP A 87 -4.37 -4.92 25.39
N THR A 88 -4.53 -5.00 26.73
CA THR A 88 -5.47 -5.86 27.43
C THR A 88 -6.85 -5.24 27.62
N ASP A 89 -7.09 -3.99 27.17
CA ASP A 89 -8.41 -3.39 27.22
C ASP A 89 -9.38 -4.25 26.41
N GLU A 90 -10.53 -4.53 27.04
CA GLU A 90 -11.51 -5.43 26.48
C GLU A 90 -12.45 -4.70 25.51
N VAL A 91 -12.70 -5.33 24.37
CA VAL A 91 -13.71 -4.92 23.40
C VAL A 91 -14.69 -6.08 23.20
N VAL A 92 -15.99 -5.77 23.25
CA VAL A 92 -17.05 -6.79 23.19
C VAL A 92 -17.73 -6.73 21.83
N LEU A 93 -17.80 -7.88 21.16
CA LEU A 93 -18.53 -8.06 19.92
C LEU A 93 -20.02 -8.16 20.21
N THR A 94 -20.79 -7.16 19.79
CA THR A 94 -22.25 -7.16 19.88
C THR A 94 -22.86 -7.15 18.49
N LYS A 95 -24.12 -7.57 18.36
CA LYS A 95 -24.81 -7.68 17.08
C LYS A 95 -24.81 -6.37 16.29
N ASP A 96 -25.01 -5.24 16.94
CA ASP A 96 -25.04 -3.90 16.35
C ASP A 96 -23.67 -3.39 15.87
N LYS A 97 -22.57 -4.00 16.34
CA LYS A 97 -21.20 -3.66 15.92
C LYS A 97 -20.72 -4.46 14.71
N LYS A 98 -21.42 -5.51 14.34
CA LYS A 98 -21.05 -6.35 13.20
C LYS A 98 -21.21 -5.63 11.89
N VAL A 99 -20.16 -5.66 11.05
CA VAL A 99 -20.13 -5.04 9.74
C VAL A 99 -19.65 -6.06 8.71
N SER A 100 -20.41 -6.23 7.65
CA SER A 100 -20.09 -7.15 6.55
C SER A 100 -18.85 -6.75 5.76
N GLY A 101 -18.42 -7.63 4.86
CA GLY A 101 -17.30 -7.46 3.95
C GLY A 101 -16.06 -8.24 4.40
N SER A 102 -14.92 -7.57 4.60
CA SER A 102 -13.68 -8.26 4.97
C SER A 102 -13.66 -8.67 6.45
N GLY A 103 -13.05 -9.82 6.73
CA GLY A 103 -12.84 -10.34 8.08
C GLY A 103 -13.77 -11.48 8.44
N ILE A 104 -13.72 -11.89 9.71
CA ILE A 104 -14.46 -13.04 10.23
C ILE A 104 -15.33 -12.69 11.44
N LEU A 105 -15.08 -11.55 12.11
CA LEU A 105 -15.79 -11.25 13.36
C LEU A 105 -17.31 -11.11 13.17
N ALA A 106 -17.76 -10.67 11.99
CA ALA A 106 -19.19 -10.59 11.72
C ALA A 106 -19.92 -11.95 11.81
N GLU A 107 -19.19 -13.05 11.58
CA GLU A 107 -19.71 -14.43 11.59
C GLU A 107 -19.63 -15.10 12.98
N LEU A 108 -18.92 -14.50 13.93
CA LEU A 108 -18.75 -15.08 15.27
C LEU A 108 -19.92 -14.74 16.18
N SER A 109 -20.06 -15.46 17.30
CA SER A 109 -21.16 -15.28 18.26
C SER A 109 -21.12 -13.91 18.93
N ASP A 110 -22.29 -13.36 19.21
CA ASP A 110 -22.44 -12.16 20.03
C ASP A 110 -21.96 -12.45 21.46
N GLY A 111 -21.44 -11.41 22.14
CA GLY A 111 -20.86 -11.53 23.47
C GLY A 111 -19.41 -12.02 23.48
N LEU A 112 -18.77 -12.21 22.32
CA LEU A 112 -17.35 -12.54 22.29
C LEU A 112 -16.51 -11.37 22.81
N HIS A 113 -15.64 -11.66 23.77
CA HIS A 113 -14.68 -10.73 24.36
C HIS A 113 -13.33 -10.87 23.65
N LEU A 114 -12.79 -9.76 23.22
CA LEU A 114 -11.48 -9.65 22.58
C LEU A 114 -10.67 -8.59 23.31
N THR A 115 -9.36 -8.71 23.25
CA THR A 115 -8.49 -7.61 23.68
C THR A 115 -8.36 -6.57 22.55
N LEU A 116 -8.02 -5.32 22.89
CA LEU A 116 -7.67 -4.30 21.88
C LEU A 116 -6.58 -4.82 20.94
N ARG A 117 -5.61 -5.59 21.48
CA ARG A 117 -4.55 -6.22 20.69
C ARG A 117 -5.11 -7.17 19.64
N ASP A 118 -6.05 -8.02 19.99
CA ASP A 118 -6.65 -8.98 19.08
C ASP A 118 -7.43 -8.26 17.97
N ALA A 119 -8.19 -7.23 18.35
CA ALA A 119 -8.92 -6.40 17.39
C ALA A 119 -7.97 -5.72 16.40
N VAL A 120 -6.86 -5.13 16.85
CA VAL A 120 -5.83 -4.52 15.96
C VAL A 120 -5.18 -5.59 15.06
N ASN A 121 -4.89 -6.78 15.58
CA ASN A 121 -4.35 -7.87 14.77
C ASN A 121 -5.32 -8.28 13.66
N LEU A 122 -6.60 -8.52 13.97
CA LEU A 122 -7.62 -8.88 12.99
C LEU A 122 -7.85 -7.78 11.96
N MET A 123 -7.87 -6.51 12.39
CA MET A 123 -7.97 -5.34 11.51
C MET A 123 -6.84 -5.31 10.48
N MET A 124 -5.61 -5.61 10.88
CA MET A 124 -4.45 -5.52 9.98
C MET A 124 -4.25 -6.79 9.16
N ILE A 125 -4.33 -7.98 9.76
CA ILE A 125 -3.99 -9.26 9.11
C ILE A 125 -5.08 -9.68 8.12
N LEU A 126 -6.35 -9.62 8.54
CA LEU A 126 -7.52 -10.03 7.74
C LEU A 126 -8.28 -8.85 7.13
N SER A 127 -7.82 -7.64 7.43
CA SER A 127 -8.58 -6.44 7.09
C SER A 127 -10.01 -6.44 7.67
N ASP A 128 -10.23 -7.05 8.85
CA ASP A 128 -11.54 -7.23 9.45
C ASP A 128 -12.23 -5.88 9.69
N ASN A 129 -13.43 -5.74 9.14
CA ASN A 129 -14.19 -4.50 9.21
C ASN A 129 -14.82 -4.29 10.58
N THR A 130 -15.33 -5.34 11.19
CA THR A 130 -15.89 -5.30 12.54
C THR A 130 -14.80 -4.97 13.55
N ALA A 131 -13.63 -5.63 13.46
CA ALA A 131 -12.47 -5.31 14.29
C ALA A 131 -12.05 -3.84 14.13
N THR A 132 -12.07 -3.31 12.90
CA THR A 132 -11.76 -1.88 12.65
C THR A 132 -12.68 -0.96 13.44
N ASN A 133 -13.98 -1.24 13.45
CA ASN A 133 -14.95 -0.42 14.17
C ASN A 133 -14.80 -0.57 15.69
N LEU A 134 -14.52 -1.78 16.19
CA LEU A 134 -14.22 -1.99 17.62
C LEU A 134 -12.98 -1.21 18.06
N VAL A 135 -11.92 -1.19 17.25
CA VAL A 135 -10.74 -0.35 17.51
C VAL A 135 -11.09 1.13 17.49
N LEU A 136 -11.88 1.59 16.52
CA LEU A 136 -12.32 2.99 16.44
C LEU A 136 -13.31 3.40 17.55
N ASP A 137 -13.98 2.46 18.20
CA ASP A 137 -14.78 2.73 19.42
C ASP A 137 -13.86 3.16 20.59
N VAL A 138 -12.65 2.61 20.66
CA VAL A 138 -11.64 2.97 21.66
C VAL A 138 -10.91 4.26 21.27
N LEU A 139 -10.59 4.45 19.98
CA LEU A 139 -9.71 5.53 19.53
C LEU A 139 -10.44 6.81 19.14
N THR A 140 -11.51 6.73 18.39
CA THR A 140 -12.20 7.73 17.57
C THR A 140 -11.51 8.07 16.25
N THR A 141 -12.30 8.40 15.24
CA THR A 141 -11.80 8.82 13.92
C THR A 141 -11.04 10.15 13.97
N ASP A 142 -11.48 11.08 14.82
CA ASP A 142 -10.81 12.38 14.98
C ASP A 142 -9.43 12.25 15.61
N SER A 143 -9.24 11.33 16.57
CA SER A 143 -7.90 11.12 17.17
C SER A 143 -6.92 10.51 16.18
N VAL A 144 -7.39 9.59 15.30
CA VAL A 144 -6.57 9.07 14.20
C VAL A 144 -6.11 10.21 13.29
N ASN A 145 -7.03 11.10 12.91
CA ASN A 145 -6.70 12.24 12.04
C ASN A 145 -5.72 13.22 12.72
N ALA A 146 -5.94 13.52 14.01
CA ALA A 146 -5.03 14.38 14.78
C ALA A 146 -3.63 13.77 14.88
N ARG A 147 -3.52 12.44 15.07
CA ARG A 147 -2.24 11.73 15.07
C ARG A 147 -1.51 11.87 13.74
N MET A 148 -2.19 11.60 12.62
CA MET A 148 -1.57 11.72 11.30
C MET A 148 -1.09 13.15 11.03
N GLU A 149 -1.88 14.15 11.41
CA GLU A 149 -1.51 15.55 11.28
C GLU A 149 -0.29 15.94 12.14
N SER A 150 -0.23 15.45 13.38
CA SER A 150 0.93 15.67 14.28
C SER A 150 2.23 15.06 13.75
N LEU A 151 2.13 13.97 12.95
CA LEU A 151 3.24 13.33 12.26
C LEU A 151 3.62 14.01 10.93
N GLY A 152 2.87 15.06 10.53
CA GLY A 152 3.09 15.84 9.30
C GLY A 152 2.29 15.34 8.09
N PHE A 153 1.42 14.34 8.25
CA PHE A 153 0.61 13.75 7.17
C PHE A 153 -0.77 14.40 7.10
N LYS A 154 -0.89 15.46 6.31
CA LYS A 154 -2.12 16.28 6.25
C LYS A 154 -3.19 15.69 5.33
N GLN A 155 -2.80 14.86 4.37
CA GLN A 155 -3.70 14.28 3.39
C GLN A 155 -4.23 12.90 3.80
N ILE A 156 -3.67 12.27 4.84
CA ILE A 156 -4.16 11.00 5.36
C ILE A 156 -5.26 11.29 6.38
N LYS A 157 -6.52 11.05 5.98
CA LYS A 157 -7.69 11.31 6.81
C LYS A 157 -8.66 10.13 6.76
N ILE A 158 -9.04 9.60 7.92
CA ILE A 158 -10.20 8.72 8.04
C ILE A 158 -11.46 9.57 8.15
N MET A 159 -12.48 9.22 7.38
CA MET A 159 -13.71 10.00 7.29
C MET A 159 -14.78 9.50 8.26
N ARG A 160 -14.90 8.19 8.43
CA ARG A 160 -15.94 7.55 9.24
C ARG A 160 -15.55 6.10 9.58
N LYS A 161 -16.37 5.43 10.36
CA LYS A 161 -16.30 3.98 10.54
C LYS A 161 -16.68 3.23 9.26
N VAL A 162 -16.33 1.96 9.19
CA VAL A 162 -16.77 1.08 8.11
C VAL A 162 -18.29 0.88 8.20
N GLY A 163 -18.96 0.86 7.06
CA GLY A 163 -20.42 0.86 7.01
C GLY A 163 -21.00 2.28 7.15
N SER A 164 -21.15 2.77 8.37
CA SER A 164 -21.66 4.10 8.65
C SER A 164 -21.34 4.54 10.08
N GLY A 165 -21.57 5.80 10.39
CA GLY A 165 -21.39 6.38 11.73
C GLY A 165 -19.93 6.70 12.06
N GLY A 166 -19.70 7.26 13.24
CA GLY A 166 -18.39 7.66 13.73
C GLY A 166 -17.65 8.64 12.82
N GLU A 167 -18.40 9.54 12.16
CA GLU A 167 -17.83 10.53 11.25
C GLU A 167 -16.89 11.48 11.98
N SER A 168 -15.69 11.63 11.42
CA SER A 168 -14.72 12.64 11.85
C SER A 168 -15.15 14.04 11.42
N ALA A 169 -14.53 15.08 11.97
CA ALA A 169 -14.70 16.44 11.49
C ALA A 169 -14.45 16.55 9.98
N ALA A 170 -13.40 15.87 9.48
CA ALA A 170 -13.12 15.80 8.05
C ALA A 170 -14.20 15.04 7.25
N GLY A 171 -14.84 14.03 7.82
CA GLY A 171 -15.91 13.26 7.18
C GLY A 171 -17.25 14.00 7.11
N LYS A 172 -17.46 14.97 7.99
CA LYS A 172 -18.65 15.84 7.98
C LYS A 172 -18.61 16.88 6.85
N ASP A 173 -17.41 17.19 6.34
CA ASP A 173 -17.24 18.10 5.21
C ASP A 173 -17.84 17.46 3.94
N PRO A 174 -18.83 18.11 3.27
CA PRO A 174 -19.45 17.61 2.06
C PRO A 174 -18.47 17.29 0.93
N GLU A 175 -17.41 18.08 0.79
CA GLU A 175 -16.37 17.90 -0.23
C GLU A 175 -15.60 16.59 -0.07
N ASN A 176 -15.56 16.04 1.14
CA ASN A 176 -14.85 14.83 1.46
C ASN A 176 -15.70 13.55 1.36
N LYS A 177 -17.03 13.66 1.21
CA LYS A 177 -17.92 12.48 1.13
C LYS A 177 -17.56 11.52 0.01
N LYS A 178 -17.03 12.02 -1.10
CA LYS A 178 -16.57 11.22 -2.25
C LYS A 178 -15.44 10.23 -1.88
N TYR A 179 -14.71 10.46 -0.81
CA TYR A 179 -13.62 9.59 -0.38
C TYR A 179 -14.08 8.38 0.47
N GLY A 180 -15.34 8.37 0.91
CA GLY A 180 -15.96 7.24 1.62
C GLY A 180 -15.34 6.98 2.99
N LEU A 181 -14.56 5.90 3.13
CA LEU A 181 -13.93 5.52 4.40
C LEU A 181 -12.76 6.43 4.77
N GLY A 182 -11.96 6.82 3.77
CA GLY A 182 -10.77 7.62 4.01
C GLY A 182 -10.11 8.12 2.74
N MET A 183 -9.26 9.11 2.91
CA MET A 183 -8.52 9.82 1.89
C MET A 183 -7.02 9.79 2.21
N ALA A 184 -6.20 9.72 1.16
CA ALA A 184 -4.75 9.92 1.25
C ALA A 184 -4.20 10.37 -0.10
N THR A 185 -2.89 10.69 -0.16
CA THR A 185 -2.14 10.71 -1.40
C THR A 185 -1.20 9.51 -1.45
N PRO A 186 -0.89 8.95 -2.63
CA PRO A 186 0.12 7.89 -2.75
C PRO A 186 1.47 8.27 -2.11
N ARG A 187 1.89 9.53 -2.29
CA ARG A 187 3.15 10.01 -1.70
C ARG A 187 3.14 9.97 -0.17
N GLU A 188 2.11 10.51 0.48
CA GLU A 188 2.07 10.48 1.95
C GLU A 188 1.99 9.06 2.50
N MET A 189 1.30 8.14 1.82
CA MET A 189 1.25 6.73 2.24
C MET A 189 2.63 6.06 2.18
N VAL A 190 3.44 6.34 1.15
CA VAL A 190 4.83 5.84 1.09
C VAL A 190 5.71 6.50 2.15
N LEU A 191 5.55 7.80 2.42
CA LEU A 191 6.31 8.48 3.47
C LEU A 191 5.97 7.96 4.87
N VAL A 192 4.73 7.56 5.14
CA VAL A 192 4.37 6.86 6.38
C VAL A 192 5.10 5.53 6.48
N MET A 193 5.12 4.74 5.39
CA MET A 193 5.85 3.46 5.37
C MET A 193 7.35 3.66 5.56
N GLU A 194 7.93 4.69 4.96
CA GLU A 194 9.34 5.05 5.16
C GLU A 194 9.63 5.38 6.63
N LYS A 195 8.81 6.22 7.27
CA LYS A 195 8.98 6.56 8.70
C LYS A 195 8.81 5.33 9.60
N LEU A 196 7.87 4.43 9.30
CA LEU A 196 7.73 3.15 10.00
C LEU A 196 8.99 2.30 9.87
N GLU A 197 9.51 2.12 8.66
CA GLU A 197 10.70 1.30 8.40
C GLU A 197 11.96 1.90 9.04
N ARG A 198 12.07 3.22 9.13
CA ARG A 198 13.18 3.93 9.79
C ARG A 198 13.06 3.98 11.32
N GLY A 199 11.94 3.50 11.89
CA GLY A 199 11.74 3.56 13.34
C GLY A 199 11.38 4.96 13.86
N GLU A 200 10.87 5.84 13.00
CA GLU A 200 10.57 7.24 13.31
C GLU A 200 9.11 7.49 13.75
N ILE A 201 8.28 6.45 13.78
CA ILE A 201 6.91 6.51 14.30
C ILE A 201 6.89 5.99 15.73
N ILE A 202 6.62 6.87 16.71
CA ILE A 202 6.58 6.61 18.17
C ILE A 202 7.98 6.25 18.71
N SER A 203 8.50 5.08 18.39
CA SER A 203 9.86 4.63 18.71
C SER A 203 10.33 3.54 17.74
N PRO A 204 11.64 3.26 17.65
CA PRO A 204 12.15 2.19 16.79
C PRO A 204 11.54 0.82 17.09
N ALA A 205 11.37 0.47 18.36
CA ALA A 205 10.80 -0.82 18.77
C ALA A 205 9.33 -0.92 18.36
N VAL A 206 8.54 0.13 18.59
CA VAL A 206 7.10 0.18 18.26
C VAL A 206 6.89 0.19 16.74
N SER A 207 7.69 0.95 16.01
CA SER A 207 7.66 0.96 14.54
C SER A 207 7.95 -0.42 13.96
N LYS A 208 8.97 -1.11 14.50
CA LYS A 208 9.29 -2.49 14.10
C LYS A 208 8.12 -3.43 14.35
N GLU A 209 7.44 -3.32 15.50
CA GLU A 209 6.30 -4.15 15.84
C GLU A 209 5.13 -3.95 14.86
N MET A 210 4.86 -2.69 14.46
CA MET A 210 3.87 -2.37 13.43
C MET A 210 4.25 -2.95 12.07
N ILE A 211 5.50 -2.85 11.65
CA ILE A 211 6.01 -3.47 10.41
C ILE A 211 5.86 -4.99 10.47
N ASP A 212 6.21 -5.62 11.60
CA ASP A 212 6.09 -7.08 11.76
C ASP A 212 4.62 -7.53 11.75
N LEU A 213 3.70 -6.71 12.26
CA LEU A 213 2.26 -6.94 12.12
C LEU A 213 1.82 -6.87 10.65
N MET A 214 2.27 -5.87 9.89
CA MET A 214 1.96 -5.71 8.47
C MET A 214 2.52 -6.83 7.59
N LYS A 215 3.64 -7.45 7.98
CA LYS A 215 4.19 -8.64 7.28
C LYS A 215 3.27 -9.86 7.36
N ARG A 216 2.35 -9.90 8.33
CA ARG A 216 1.38 -10.99 8.52
C ARG A 216 0.09 -10.81 7.71
N GLU A 217 -0.07 -9.70 6.99
CA GLU A 217 -1.23 -9.48 6.14
C GLU A 217 -1.40 -10.62 5.12
N GLN A 218 -2.64 -11.11 4.97
CA GLN A 218 -2.93 -12.27 4.11
C GLN A 218 -3.32 -11.90 2.68
N GLY A 219 -3.56 -10.62 2.39
CA GLY A 219 -3.95 -10.15 1.06
C GLY A 219 -2.74 -9.99 0.13
N ARG A 220 -2.49 -10.99 -0.74
CA ARG A 220 -1.36 -11.01 -1.67
C ARG A 220 -1.74 -10.89 -3.14
N ASN A 221 -2.93 -10.40 -3.44
CA ASN A 221 -3.42 -10.33 -4.83
C ASN A 221 -2.97 -9.08 -5.60
N ALA A 222 -2.39 -8.08 -4.92
CA ALA A 222 -1.97 -6.79 -5.48
C ALA A 222 -0.44 -6.70 -5.61
N ILE A 223 0.18 -5.84 -4.81
CA ILE A 223 1.65 -5.74 -4.70
C ILE A 223 2.20 -7.10 -4.27
N GLY A 224 3.25 -7.57 -4.94
CA GLY A 224 3.89 -8.84 -4.60
C GLY A 224 3.20 -10.10 -5.12
N ARG A 225 2.07 -10.03 -5.84
CA ARG A 225 1.42 -11.20 -6.45
C ARG A 225 2.37 -12.02 -7.32
N SER A 226 3.20 -11.35 -8.13
CA SER A 226 4.24 -11.96 -8.97
C SER A 226 5.62 -12.05 -8.29
N LEU A 227 5.71 -11.70 -7.01
CA LEU A 227 6.94 -11.63 -6.21
C LEU A 227 6.77 -12.47 -4.93
N SER A 228 6.29 -13.71 -5.06
CA SER A 228 5.91 -14.59 -3.94
C SER A 228 7.04 -14.82 -2.93
N ASP A 229 8.29 -14.84 -3.40
CA ASP A 229 9.49 -15.11 -2.58
C ASP A 229 10.07 -13.84 -1.93
N VAL A 230 9.48 -12.67 -2.21
CA VAL A 230 9.92 -11.40 -1.63
C VAL A 230 9.13 -11.13 -0.35
N PRO A 231 9.79 -11.03 0.82
CA PRO A 231 9.12 -10.59 2.04
C PRO A 231 8.49 -9.22 1.85
N MET A 232 7.29 -9.02 2.41
CA MET A 232 6.55 -7.79 2.23
C MET A 232 5.81 -7.41 3.50
N ALA A 233 5.87 -6.13 3.88
CA ALA A 233 4.96 -5.51 4.85
C ALA A 233 3.94 -4.69 4.08
N SER A 234 2.64 -5.01 4.18
CA SER A 234 1.63 -4.39 3.32
C SER A 234 0.28 -4.20 3.98
N LYS A 235 -0.54 -3.38 3.32
CA LYS A 235 -1.98 -3.29 3.52
C LYS A 235 -2.66 -3.06 2.18
N TYR A 236 -3.68 -3.86 1.87
CA TYR A 236 -4.52 -3.66 0.69
C TYR A 236 -5.90 -3.12 1.09
N GLY A 237 -6.59 -2.55 0.09
CA GLY A 237 -7.95 -2.06 0.23
C GLY A 237 -8.75 -2.28 -1.05
N ALA A 238 -10.04 -2.50 -0.89
CA ALA A 238 -10.96 -2.72 -1.99
C ALA A 238 -12.32 -2.07 -1.73
N LEU A 239 -12.89 -1.46 -2.75
CA LEU A 239 -14.29 -1.04 -2.87
C LEU A 239 -14.80 -1.50 -4.23
N ASP A 240 -16.08 -1.31 -4.53
CA ASP A 240 -16.71 -1.82 -5.75
C ASP A 240 -15.89 -1.57 -7.02
N ARG A 241 -15.40 -0.35 -7.20
CA ARG A 241 -14.66 0.09 -8.39
C ARG A 241 -13.27 0.62 -8.07
N LEU A 242 -12.71 0.22 -6.91
CA LEU A 242 -11.40 0.63 -6.42
C LEU A 242 -10.61 -0.58 -5.93
N ARG A 243 -9.32 -0.60 -6.24
CA ARG A 243 -8.30 -1.39 -5.53
C ARG A 243 -7.17 -0.46 -5.13
N SER A 244 -6.68 -0.60 -3.91
CA SER A 244 -5.53 0.15 -3.40
C SER A 244 -4.59 -0.79 -2.65
N ALA A 245 -3.31 -0.51 -2.70
CA ALA A 245 -2.30 -1.26 -1.96
C ALA A 245 -1.15 -0.35 -1.56
N VAL A 246 -0.64 -0.56 -0.36
CA VAL A 246 0.52 0.14 0.20
C VAL A 246 1.43 -0.91 0.82
N GLY A 247 2.73 -0.83 0.56
CA GLY A 247 3.65 -1.80 1.17
C GLY A 247 5.12 -1.49 0.92
N ILE A 248 5.97 -2.25 1.60
CA ILE A 248 7.41 -2.31 1.41
C ILE A 248 7.78 -3.71 0.93
N LEU A 249 8.42 -3.81 -0.21
CA LEU A 249 9.05 -5.03 -0.71
C LEU A 249 10.50 -5.07 -0.23
N TYR A 250 10.88 -6.15 0.45
CA TYR A 250 12.24 -6.37 0.96
C TYR A 250 13.05 -7.17 -0.05
N THR A 251 13.48 -6.53 -1.12
CA THR A 251 14.22 -7.17 -2.21
C THR A 251 15.72 -7.29 -1.86
N LYS A 252 16.44 -8.17 -2.57
CA LYS A 252 17.90 -8.29 -2.44
C LYS A 252 18.65 -7.02 -2.88
N LYS A 253 18.00 -6.18 -3.69
CA LYS A 253 18.57 -4.95 -4.27
C LYS A 253 18.06 -3.66 -3.60
N GLY A 254 17.36 -3.79 -2.50
CA GLY A 254 16.87 -2.65 -1.72
C GLY A 254 15.43 -2.82 -1.24
N LYS A 255 15.03 -1.94 -0.33
CA LYS A 255 13.68 -1.87 0.23
C LYS A 255 12.87 -0.90 -0.62
N ILE A 256 11.87 -1.40 -1.32
CA ILE A 256 11.04 -0.58 -2.22
C ILE A 256 9.67 -0.37 -1.58
N ALA A 257 9.43 0.84 -1.10
CA ALA A 257 8.11 1.25 -0.63
C ALA A 257 7.27 1.74 -1.81
N MET A 258 5.98 1.36 -1.86
CA MET A 258 5.06 1.81 -2.89
C MET A 258 3.62 1.91 -2.39
N ALA A 259 2.88 2.84 -2.97
CA ALA A 259 1.44 2.98 -2.84
C ALA A 259 0.83 3.09 -4.23
N ILE A 260 -0.13 2.22 -4.53
CA ILE A 260 -0.80 2.17 -5.84
C ILE A 260 -2.31 2.20 -5.61
N SER A 261 -3.00 3.13 -6.26
CA SER A 261 -4.45 3.23 -6.31
C SER A 261 -4.93 3.07 -7.75
N CYS A 262 -5.86 2.15 -7.97
CA CYS A 262 -6.55 1.91 -9.24
C CYS A 262 -8.04 2.13 -8.99
N ASP A 263 -8.58 3.25 -9.41
CA ASP A 263 -9.93 3.71 -9.15
C ASP A 263 -10.73 3.89 -10.43
N GLU A 264 -12.04 4.16 -10.29
CA GLU A 264 -12.96 4.43 -11.39
C GLU A 264 -13.04 3.30 -12.42
N MET A 265 -12.84 2.05 -11.98
CA MET A 265 -13.03 0.90 -12.85
C MET A 265 -14.45 0.89 -13.44
N PRO A 266 -14.64 0.51 -14.72
CA PRO A 266 -15.96 0.51 -15.35
C PRO A 266 -16.92 -0.48 -14.69
N GLU A 267 -16.41 -1.59 -14.15
CA GLU A 267 -17.21 -2.68 -13.59
C GLU A 267 -16.78 -3.01 -12.16
N THR A 268 -17.73 -3.49 -11.35
CA THR A 268 -17.45 -4.10 -10.04
C THR A 268 -17.07 -5.57 -10.24
N MET A 269 -15.86 -5.93 -9.82
CA MET A 269 -15.35 -7.29 -9.90
C MET A 269 -14.61 -7.66 -8.61
N TRP A 270 -15.06 -8.70 -7.92
CA TRP A 270 -14.46 -9.19 -6.66
C TRP A 270 -13.52 -10.39 -6.83
N SER A 271 -13.23 -10.77 -8.08
CA SER A 271 -12.28 -11.84 -8.41
C SER A 271 -10.84 -11.46 -8.00
N VAL A 272 -10.05 -12.49 -7.70
CA VAL A 272 -8.58 -12.37 -7.52
C VAL A 272 -7.88 -11.94 -8.82
N ASP A 273 -8.52 -12.13 -9.97
CA ASP A 273 -8.05 -11.71 -11.29
C ASP A 273 -8.64 -10.35 -11.73
N ASN A 274 -9.11 -9.55 -10.78
CA ASN A 274 -9.54 -8.19 -11.05
C ASN A 274 -8.44 -7.40 -11.80
N PRO A 275 -8.77 -6.68 -12.90
CA PRO A 275 -7.79 -5.97 -13.72
C PRO A 275 -6.85 -5.04 -12.93
N ALA A 276 -7.36 -4.42 -11.86
CA ALA A 276 -6.52 -3.57 -11.01
C ALA A 276 -5.49 -4.37 -10.21
N TYR A 277 -5.82 -5.57 -9.71
CA TYR A 277 -4.83 -6.44 -9.06
C TYR A 277 -3.75 -6.92 -10.02
N LEU A 278 -4.14 -7.29 -11.24
CA LEU A 278 -3.19 -7.68 -12.30
C LEU A 278 -2.28 -6.51 -12.69
N LEU A 279 -2.85 -5.31 -12.80
CA LEU A 279 -2.07 -4.09 -13.04
C LEU A 279 -1.07 -3.82 -11.92
N MET A 280 -1.53 -3.84 -10.65
CA MET A 280 -0.67 -3.61 -9.48
C MET A 280 0.47 -4.64 -9.40
N SER A 281 0.19 -5.90 -9.72
CA SER A 281 1.19 -6.96 -9.77
C SER A 281 2.29 -6.64 -10.80
N ARG A 282 1.91 -6.24 -12.01
CA ARG A 282 2.86 -5.87 -13.08
C ARG A 282 3.65 -4.62 -12.71
N LEU A 283 2.97 -3.58 -12.22
CA LEU A 283 3.61 -2.33 -11.79
C LEU A 283 4.59 -2.58 -10.65
N SER A 284 4.22 -3.39 -9.64
CA SER A 284 5.11 -3.66 -8.51
C SER A 284 6.39 -4.37 -8.92
N ALA A 285 6.32 -5.30 -9.89
CA ALA A 285 7.50 -5.97 -10.43
C ALA A 285 8.43 -5.00 -11.18
N VAL A 286 7.87 -4.19 -12.09
CA VAL A 286 8.63 -3.19 -12.86
C VAL A 286 9.24 -2.12 -11.94
N LEU A 287 8.50 -1.64 -10.95
CA LEU A 287 8.99 -0.64 -9.99
C LEU A 287 10.08 -1.22 -9.08
N ALA A 288 9.91 -2.48 -8.63
CA ALA A 288 10.90 -3.13 -7.79
C ALA A 288 12.24 -3.34 -8.53
N GLU A 289 12.20 -3.65 -9.82
CA GLU A 289 13.40 -3.80 -10.64
C GLU A 289 13.98 -2.44 -11.05
N GLY A 290 13.15 -1.52 -11.52
CA GLY A 290 13.58 -0.21 -12.03
C GLY A 290 14.15 0.72 -10.97
N LEU A 291 13.71 0.61 -9.71
CA LEU A 291 14.24 1.34 -8.56
C LEU A 291 15.30 0.55 -7.77
N ALA A 292 15.67 -0.65 -8.24
CA ALA A 292 16.68 -1.47 -7.59
C ALA A 292 18.06 -0.76 -7.58
N LYS A 293 18.86 -1.02 -6.55
CA LYS A 293 20.27 -0.59 -6.54
C LYS A 293 20.98 -1.17 -7.77
N LYS A 294 21.60 -0.29 -8.53
CA LYS A 294 22.47 -0.66 -9.67
C LYS A 294 23.76 -1.26 -9.19
#